data_9eda3173125b2c625bb63ab4538a28a9
#
_entry.id   9eda3173125b2c625bb63ab4538a28a9
#
_cell.length_a   1.000
_cell.length_b   1.000
_cell.length_c   1.000
_cell.angle_alpha   90.00
_cell.angle_beta   90.00
_cell.angle_gamma   90.00
#
_symmetry.space_group_name_H-M   'P 1'
#
loop_
_entity.id
_entity.type
_entity.pdbx_description
1 polymer ?
#
loop_
_entity_poly.entity_id
_entity_poly.type
_entity_poly.pdbx_seq_one_letter_code
_entity_poly.pdbx_strand_id
1 'polypeptide(L)'
;MIDDGNKRFYRRCDEFAICVNIGKEGYVTAESPDDRNTIFQYIVYGRGKAGIMFTEDHIEFKERELVDLRKYVHEYVMSYASEDFFIIGFNTYDKYQKWDARLISDRETELNLRSIYDTVEPFTGRTFILCLDGKPVINGKRLKRYDYSEVFFGNSYNIDLDGGVLGLFVQC
;
A
#
# COMPACT_ATOMS: atom_id res chain seq x y z
N MET A 1 7.48 -27.08 9.07
CA MET A 1 6.93 -25.73 8.81
C MET A 1 5.43 -25.92 8.73
N ILE A 2 4.70 -25.49 9.75
CA ILE A 2 3.25 -25.66 9.81
C ILE A 2 2.69 -24.65 8.81
N ASP A 3 2.05 -25.14 7.76
CA ASP A 3 1.27 -24.31 6.84
C ASP A 3 -0.04 -23.97 7.57
N ASP A 4 -0.05 -22.86 8.27
CA ASP A 4 -1.17 -22.38 9.07
C ASP A 4 -2.22 -21.63 8.22
N GLY A 5 -2.26 -21.92 6.92
CA GLY A 5 -3.27 -21.39 6.00
C GLY A 5 -3.03 -19.95 5.57
N ASN A 6 -1.88 -19.37 5.91
CA ASN A 6 -1.52 -18.03 5.47
C ASN A 6 -1.05 -18.05 4.02
N LYS A 7 -1.78 -17.38 3.15
CA LYS A 7 -1.42 -17.23 1.75
C LYS A 7 -0.59 -15.97 1.59
N ARG A 8 0.64 -16.12 1.09
CA ARG A 8 1.47 -15.00 0.65
C ARG A 8 1.50 -14.96 -0.87
N PHE A 9 1.21 -13.81 -1.42
CA PHE A 9 1.43 -13.48 -2.82
C PHE A 9 2.44 -12.35 -2.88
N TYR A 10 3.39 -12.45 -3.82
CA TYR A 10 4.42 -11.45 -4.00
C TYR A 10 4.53 -11.09 -5.48
N ARG A 11 4.33 -9.81 -5.81
CA ARG A 11 4.52 -9.28 -7.15
C ARG A 11 5.61 -8.23 -7.13
N ARG A 12 6.65 -8.47 -7.88
CA ARG A 12 7.78 -7.57 -8.03
C ARG A 12 7.55 -6.62 -9.20
N CYS A 13 7.78 -5.33 -8.97
CA CYS A 13 7.95 -4.30 -9.98
C CYS A 13 9.40 -3.80 -9.93
N ASP A 14 9.81 -2.92 -10.83
CA ASP A 14 11.21 -2.48 -10.89
C ASP A 14 11.66 -1.74 -9.62
N GLU A 15 10.81 -0.89 -9.04
CA GLU A 15 11.12 -0.06 -7.88
C GLU A 15 10.47 -0.51 -6.58
N PHE A 16 9.43 -1.32 -6.66
CA PHE A 16 8.67 -1.76 -5.49
C PHE A 16 8.14 -3.18 -5.63
N ALA A 17 7.68 -3.71 -4.53
CA ALA A 17 6.94 -4.97 -4.51
C ALA A 17 5.61 -4.83 -3.81
N ILE A 18 4.64 -5.60 -4.28
CA ILE A 18 3.36 -5.79 -3.63
C ILE A 18 3.42 -7.13 -2.90
N CYS A 19 3.20 -7.11 -1.61
CA CYS A 19 3.12 -8.30 -0.77
C CYS A 19 1.69 -8.45 -0.27
N VAL A 20 1.11 -9.62 -0.45
CA VAL A 20 -0.25 -9.91 0.03
C VAL A 20 -0.18 -10.93 1.13
N ASN A 21 -0.76 -10.60 2.27
CA ASN A 21 -0.85 -11.47 3.43
C ASN A 21 -2.34 -11.72 3.75
N ILE A 22 -2.72 -12.98 3.80
CA ILE A 22 -4.05 -13.43 4.24
C ILE A 22 -3.80 -14.41 5.38
N GLY A 23 -4.41 -14.18 6.52
CA GLY A 23 -4.15 -15.01 7.70
C GLY A 23 -5.26 -15.00 8.71
N LYS A 24 -5.01 -15.67 9.80
CA LYS A 24 -5.92 -15.87 10.92
C LYS A 24 -5.59 -14.96 12.09
N GLU A 25 -6.57 -14.77 12.95
CA GLU A 25 -6.39 -14.14 14.26
C GLU A 25 -5.16 -14.69 14.98
N GLY A 26 -4.43 -13.83 15.67
CA GLY A 26 -3.22 -14.17 16.42
C GLY A 26 -1.95 -14.31 15.57
N TYR A 27 -2.06 -14.17 14.24
CA TYR A 27 -0.87 -14.20 13.39
C TYR A 27 0.02 -12.98 13.66
N VAL A 28 1.32 -13.25 13.75
CA VAL A 28 2.35 -12.25 13.98
C VAL A 28 3.38 -12.33 12.88
N THR A 29 3.68 -11.18 12.26
CA THR A 29 4.84 -11.04 11.38
C THR A 29 5.90 -10.18 12.04
N ALA A 30 7.15 -10.43 11.74
CA ALA A 30 8.26 -9.56 12.10
C ALA A 30 9.07 -9.23 10.85
N GLU A 31 9.42 -7.98 10.69
CA GLU A 31 10.25 -7.47 9.61
C GLU A 31 11.54 -6.90 10.20
N SER A 32 12.69 -7.31 9.65
CA SER A 32 14.01 -6.79 10.04
C SER A 32 14.28 -5.46 9.29
N PRO A 33 15.02 -4.52 9.89
CA PRO A 33 15.46 -3.30 9.21
C PRO A 33 16.38 -3.56 8.00
N ASP A 34 16.97 -4.75 7.92
CA ASP A 34 17.82 -5.15 6.80
C ASP A 34 17.03 -5.77 5.64
N ASP A 35 15.79 -6.15 5.89
CA ASP A 35 14.88 -6.66 4.87
C ASP A 35 14.24 -5.51 4.08
N ARG A 36 13.50 -5.87 3.03
CA ARG A 36 12.68 -4.94 2.28
C ARG A 36 11.52 -4.50 3.15
N ASN A 37 11.56 -3.26 3.58
CA ASN A 37 10.56 -2.75 4.50
C ASN A 37 9.24 -2.49 3.78
N THR A 38 8.17 -2.97 4.39
CA THR A 38 6.83 -2.50 4.08
C THR A 38 6.69 -1.06 4.55
N ILE A 39 6.42 -0.16 3.63
CA ILE A 39 6.23 1.27 3.96
C ILE A 39 4.76 1.66 4.07
N PHE A 40 3.88 0.96 3.37
CA PHE A 40 2.43 1.14 3.47
C PHE A 40 1.73 -0.21 3.52
N GLN A 41 0.64 -0.28 4.28
CA GLN A 41 -0.25 -1.43 4.31
C GLN A 41 -1.69 -0.98 4.05
N TYR A 42 -2.33 -1.54 3.04
CA TYR A 42 -3.77 -1.41 2.85
C TYR A 42 -4.49 -2.61 3.46
N ILE A 43 -5.41 -2.32 4.35
CA ILE A 43 -6.18 -3.33 5.08
C ILE A 43 -7.47 -3.57 4.30
N VAL A 44 -7.54 -4.68 3.57
CA VAL A 44 -8.75 -5.06 2.83
C VAL A 44 -9.86 -5.44 3.81
N TYR A 45 -9.54 -6.28 4.78
CA TYR A 45 -10.36 -6.57 5.96
C TYR A 45 -9.47 -7.00 7.13
N GLY A 46 -10.04 -6.96 8.34
CA GLY A 46 -9.37 -7.33 9.58
C GLY A 46 -8.91 -6.11 10.39
N ARG A 47 -8.44 -6.41 11.59
CA ARG A 47 -7.92 -5.43 12.54
C ARG A 47 -6.65 -5.94 13.18
N GLY A 48 -5.84 -5.01 13.66
CA GLY A 48 -4.62 -5.34 14.36
C GLY A 48 -3.80 -4.13 14.69
N LYS A 49 -2.53 -4.37 14.92
CA LYS A 49 -1.55 -3.33 15.19
C LYS A 49 -0.19 -3.66 14.57
N ALA A 50 0.54 -2.64 14.17
CA ALA A 50 1.91 -2.73 13.72
C ALA A 50 2.77 -1.71 14.45
N GLY A 51 3.98 -2.05 14.87
CA GLY A 51 4.85 -1.14 15.60
C GLY A 51 6.21 -1.74 15.90
N ILE A 52 7.02 -1.00 16.65
CA ILE A 52 8.35 -1.43 17.04
C ILE A 52 8.26 -2.61 18.02
N MET A 53 8.99 -3.68 17.70
CA MET A 53 9.00 -4.90 18.49
C MET A 53 9.42 -4.60 19.95
N PHE A 54 8.67 -5.16 20.91
CA PHE A 54 8.88 -5.00 22.35
C PHE A 54 8.71 -3.59 22.92
N THR A 55 8.01 -2.70 22.20
CA THR A 55 7.68 -1.36 22.69
C THR A 55 6.16 -1.14 22.67
N GLU A 56 5.74 -0.01 23.26
CA GLU A 56 4.35 0.44 23.16
C GLU A 56 4.10 1.33 21.92
N ASP A 57 5.12 1.63 21.14
CA ASP A 57 4.98 2.43 19.91
C ASP A 57 4.41 1.55 18.80
N HIS A 58 3.13 1.69 18.56
CA HIS A 58 2.40 0.98 17.51
C HIS A 58 1.32 1.85 16.88
N ILE A 59 0.91 1.45 15.68
CA ILE A 59 -0.25 1.97 14.96
C ILE A 59 -1.31 0.88 14.97
N GLU A 60 -2.52 1.20 15.42
CA GLU A 60 -3.68 0.34 15.21
C GLU A 60 -4.19 0.50 13.79
N PHE A 61 -4.65 -0.57 13.19
CA PHE A 61 -5.23 -0.56 11.85
C PHE A 61 -6.57 -1.30 11.80
N LYS A 62 -7.40 -0.89 10.87
CA LYS A 62 -8.73 -1.44 10.62
C LYS A 62 -9.03 -1.56 9.14
N GLU A 63 -10.10 -2.25 8.83
CA GLU A 63 -10.59 -2.45 7.47
C GLU A 63 -10.67 -1.15 6.66
N ARG A 64 -10.29 -1.23 5.38
CA ARG A 64 -10.29 -0.16 4.37
C ARG A 64 -9.43 1.05 4.74
N GLU A 65 -8.39 0.83 5.47
CA GLU A 65 -7.42 1.85 5.87
C GLU A 65 -6.09 1.65 5.15
N LEU A 66 -5.49 2.75 4.72
CA LEU A 66 -4.09 2.79 4.27
C LEU A 66 -3.21 3.25 5.44
N VAL A 67 -2.40 2.34 5.94
CA VAL A 67 -1.52 2.56 7.10
C VAL A 67 -0.15 2.97 6.62
N ASP A 68 0.35 4.08 7.14
CA ASP A 68 1.71 4.59 6.87
C ASP A 68 2.70 4.04 7.90
N LEU A 69 3.61 3.20 7.46
CA LEU A 69 4.65 2.59 8.30
C LEU A 69 6.04 3.21 8.10
N ARG A 70 6.16 4.32 7.34
CA ARG A 70 7.45 4.93 7.01
C ARG A 70 8.27 5.32 8.24
N LYS A 71 7.63 5.68 9.34
CA LYS A 71 8.35 6.00 10.58
C LYS A 71 9.12 4.81 11.17
N TYR A 72 8.78 3.59 10.75
CA TYR A 72 9.40 2.35 11.26
C TYR A 72 10.42 1.72 10.30
N VAL A 73 10.74 2.36 9.18
CA VAL A 73 11.56 1.77 8.09
C VAL A 73 12.93 1.27 8.55
N HIS A 74 13.46 1.77 9.64
CA HIS A 74 14.77 1.37 10.19
C HIS A 74 14.67 0.53 11.47
N GLU A 75 13.48 0.06 11.81
CA GLU A 75 13.21 -0.62 13.05
C GLU A 75 12.79 -2.09 12.83
N TYR A 76 12.91 -2.90 13.86
CA TYR A 76 12.27 -4.21 13.89
C TYR A 76 10.76 -4.02 14.10
N VAL A 77 9.99 -4.18 13.04
CA VAL A 77 8.54 -4.01 13.08
C VAL A 77 7.87 -5.35 13.32
N MET A 78 6.94 -5.37 14.25
CA MET A 78 6.05 -6.49 14.50
C MET A 78 4.62 -6.08 14.20
N SER A 79 3.92 -6.90 13.42
CA SER A 79 2.50 -6.76 13.17
C SER A 79 1.72 -7.92 13.80
N TYR A 80 0.67 -7.59 14.50
CA TYR A 80 -0.21 -8.54 15.17
C TYR A 80 -1.64 -8.35 14.67
N ALA A 81 -2.28 -9.43 14.23
CA ALA A 81 -3.67 -9.45 13.81
C ALA A 81 -4.59 -9.87 14.98
N SER A 82 -5.57 -9.04 15.30
CA SER A 82 -6.57 -9.32 16.34
C SER A 82 -7.81 -10.06 15.83
N GLU A 83 -7.92 -10.27 14.54
CA GLU A 83 -8.94 -11.04 13.85
C GLU A 83 -8.40 -11.58 12.51
N ASP A 84 -9.16 -12.41 11.81
CA ASP A 84 -8.81 -12.85 10.45
C ASP A 84 -8.58 -11.63 9.56
N PHE A 85 -7.56 -11.65 8.72
CA PHE A 85 -7.12 -10.47 7.97
C PHE A 85 -6.76 -10.75 6.51
N PHE A 86 -6.84 -9.68 5.72
CA PHE A 86 -6.29 -9.59 4.39
C PHE A 86 -5.62 -8.21 4.22
N ILE A 87 -4.31 -8.22 4.05
CA ILE A 87 -3.48 -7.01 3.99
C ILE A 87 -2.65 -7.03 2.70
N ILE A 88 -2.58 -5.88 2.05
CA ILE A 88 -1.70 -5.62 0.92
C ILE A 88 -0.59 -4.70 1.40
N GLY A 89 0.63 -5.22 1.47
CA GLY A 89 1.83 -4.46 1.79
C GLY A 89 2.46 -3.87 0.52
N PHE A 90 2.91 -2.63 0.61
CA PHE A 90 3.72 -1.97 -0.39
C PHE A 90 5.14 -1.83 0.15
N ASN A 91 6.07 -2.55 -0.46
CA ASN A 91 7.47 -2.63 -0.03
C ASN A 91 8.35 -1.90 -1.05
N THR A 92 9.33 -1.15 -0.59
CA THR A 92 10.37 -0.58 -1.45
C THR A 92 11.61 -1.46 -1.51
N TYR A 93 12.37 -1.39 -2.61
CA TYR A 93 13.68 -2.03 -2.72
C TYR A 93 14.80 -1.18 -2.14
N ASP A 94 14.61 0.12 -2.14
CA ASP A 94 15.53 1.07 -1.54
C ASP A 94 14.89 1.68 -0.31
N LYS A 95 15.40 1.30 0.87
CA LYS A 95 14.91 1.82 2.15
C LYS A 95 15.13 3.32 2.33
N TYR A 96 16.02 3.92 1.53
CA TYR A 96 16.28 5.36 1.56
C TYR A 96 15.36 6.13 0.60
N GLN A 97 14.70 5.43 -0.33
CA GLN A 97 13.76 6.04 -1.25
C GLN A 97 12.54 6.57 -0.49
N LYS A 98 12.26 7.83 -0.70
CA LYS A 98 11.06 8.44 -0.15
C LYS A 98 9.86 8.14 -1.02
N TRP A 99 8.77 7.83 -0.38
CA TRP A 99 7.49 7.57 -1.01
C TRP A 99 6.39 8.34 -0.30
N ASP A 100 5.42 8.77 -1.05
CA ASP A 100 4.15 9.25 -0.52
C ASP A 100 2.99 8.44 -1.10
N ALA A 101 1.86 8.39 -0.39
CA ALA A 101 0.72 7.62 -0.83
C ALA A 101 -0.59 8.18 -0.30
N ARG A 102 -1.65 8.00 -1.11
CA ARG A 102 -3.03 8.25 -0.67
C ARG A 102 -4.01 7.30 -1.35
N LEU A 103 -5.18 7.15 -0.79
CA LEU A 103 -6.31 6.51 -1.47
C LEU A 103 -6.99 7.52 -2.40
N ILE A 104 -7.39 7.05 -3.58
CA ILE A 104 -8.26 7.81 -4.47
C ILE A 104 -9.69 7.59 -3.97
N SER A 105 -10.37 8.70 -3.65
CA SER A 105 -11.71 8.66 -3.06
C SER A 105 -12.80 8.45 -4.11
N ASP A 106 -13.96 7.95 -3.66
CA ASP A 106 -15.14 7.74 -4.50
C ASP A 106 -15.70 9.03 -5.16
N ARG A 107 -15.25 10.19 -4.69
CA ARG A 107 -15.64 11.50 -5.24
C ARG A 107 -14.76 11.98 -6.38
N GLU A 108 -13.62 11.33 -6.59
CA GLU A 108 -12.67 11.68 -7.63
C GLU A 108 -12.97 10.88 -8.89
N THR A 109 -13.71 11.48 -9.81
CA THR A 109 -13.99 10.90 -11.14
C THR A 109 -12.93 11.28 -12.17
N GLU A 110 -12.18 12.33 -11.90
CA GLU A 110 -11.07 12.80 -12.72
C GLU A 110 -9.86 13.07 -11.81
N LEU A 111 -8.76 12.40 -12.08
CA LEU A 111 -7.50 12.61 -11.39
C LEU A 111 -6.61 13.53 -12.22
N ASN A 112 -6.41 14.74 -11.74
CA ASN A 112 -5.43 15.66 -12.27
C ASN A 112 -4.19 15.66 -11.37
N LEU A 113 -3.14 14.98 -11.79
CA LEU A 113 -1.91 14.86 -11.00
C LEU A 113 -1.22 16.20 -10.76
N ARG A 114 -1.42 17.16 -11.64
CA ARG A 114 -0.86 18.50 -11.47
C ARG A 114 -1.45 19.21 -10.26
N SER A 115 -2.76 19.17 -10.08
CA SER A 115 -3.41 19.83 -8.93
C SER A 115 -3.07 19.21 -7.59
N ILE A 116 -2.68 17.94 -7.57
CA ILE A 116 -2.32 17.21 -6.34
C ILE A 116 -0.94 17.65 -5.84
N TYR A 117 -0.04 18.00 -6.75
CA TYR A 117 1.38 18.27 -6.44
C TYR A 117 1.81 19.73 -6.69
N ASP A 118 0.87 20.64 -6.97
CA ASP A 118 1.18 22.08 -7.18
C ASP A 118 1.84 22.76 -5.95
N THR A 119 1.86 22.08 -4.80
CA THR A 119 2.48 22.57 -3.56
C THR A 119 3.84 21.95 -3.25
N VAL A 120 4.31 21.02 -4.07
CA VAL A 120 5.56 20.29 -3.84
C VAL A 120 6.60 20.71 -4.90
N GLU A 121 7.86 20.87 -4.48
CA GLU A 121 9.05 21.06 -5.31
C GLU A 121 8.98 20.23 -6.61
N PRO A 122 9.65 20.63 -7.71
CA PRO A 122 9.50 19.98 -9.00
C PRO A 122 9.68 18.46 -8.85
N PHE A 123 8.58 17.77 -9.02
CA PHE A 123 8.45 16.34 -8.85
C PHE A 123 9.27 15.61 -9.93
N THR A 124 10.27 14.86 -9.53
CA THR A 124 11.16 14.10 -10.43
C THR A 124 10.93 12.60 -10.38
N GLY A 125 10.13 12.12 -9.42
CA GLY A 125 9.89 10.72 -9.20
C GLY A 125 8.79 10.12 -10.08
N ARG A 126 8.64 8.80 -9.99
CA ARG A 126 7.62 8.04 -10.71
C ARG A 126 6.35 7.96 -9.87
N THR A 127 5.24 7.90 -10.54
CA THR A 127 3.92 7.81 -9.91
C THR A 127 3.17 6.60 -10.43
N PHE A 128 2.59 5.83 -9.51
CA PHE A 128 1.87 4.61 -9.82
C PHE A 128 0.47 4.65 -9.23
N ILE A 129 -0.51 4.17 -9.99
CA ILE A 129 -1.84 3.82 -9.48
C ILE A 129 -1.90 2.30 -9.35
N LEU A 130 -2.25 1.83 -8.16
CA LEU A 130 -2.36 0.42 -7.83
C LEU A 130 -3.81 0.08 -7.48
N CYS A 131 -4.36 -0.96 -8.12
CA CYS A 131 -5.67 -1.50 -7.72
C CYS A 131 -5.52 -2.31 -6.43
N LEU A 132 -6.05 -1.77 -5.34
CA LEU A 132 -6.01 -2.40 -4.02
C LEU A 132 -7.20 -3.34 -3.81
N ASP A 133 -8.37 -2.99 -4.35
CA ASP A 133 -9.58 -3.79 -4.27
C ASP A 133 -10.53 -3.49 -5.44
N GLY A 134 -11.44 -4.45 -5.73
CA GLY A 134 -12.45 -4.31 -6.78
C GLY A 134 -11.89 -4.42 -8.20
N LYS A 135 -12.53 -3.71 -9.13
CA LYS A 135 -12.19 -3.69 -10.56
C LYS A 135 -12.36 -2.30 -11.17
N PRO A 136 -11.68 -1.29 -10.63
CA PRO A 136 -11.80 0.07 -11.12
C PRO A 136 -11.36 0.20 -12.59
N VAL A 137 -11.84 1.25 -13.24
CA VAL A 137 -11.54 1.57 -14.65
C VAL A 137 -10.76 2.89 -14.70
N ILE A 138 -9.63 2.89 -15.41
CA ILE A 138 -8.82 4.10 -15.66
C ILE A 138 -8.70 4.30 -17.16
N ASN A 139 -9.17 5.42 -17.67
CA ASN A 139 -9.19 5.74 -19.11
C ASN A 139 -9.78 4.59 -19.97
N GLY A 140 -10.87 3.99 -19.50
CA GLY A 140 -11.54 2.86 -20.16
C GLY A 140 -10.87 1.49 -19.97
N LYS A 141 -9.71 1.42 -19.34
CA LYS A 141 -9.03 0.16 -19.03
C LYS A 141 -9.41 -0.31 -17.63
N ARG A 142 -10.02 -1.50 -17.53
CA ARG A 142 -10.36 -2.14 -16.26
C ARG A 142 -9.12 -2.76 -15.62
N LEU A 143 -8.87 -2.42 -14.37
CA LEU A 143 -7.80 -3.02 -13.57
C LEU A 143 -8.36 -4.17 -12.74
N LYS A 144 -7.56 -5.21 -12.59
CA LYS A 144 -7.78 -6.29 -11.63
C LYS A 144 -7.05 -5.94 -10.32
N ARG A 145 -7.45 -6.57 -9.24
CA ARG A 145 -6.72 -6.46 -7.96
C ARG A 145 -5.22 -6.76 -8.18
N TYR A 146 -4.37 -5.89 -7.65
CA TYR A 146 -2.91 -5.87 -7.77
C TYR A 146 -2.36 -5.44 -9.15
N ASP A 147 -3.21 -5.13 -10.11
CA ASP A 147 -2.73 -4.45 -11.31
C ASP A 147 -2.31 -3.02 -10.96
N TYR A 148 -1.26 -2.56 -11.59
CA TYR A 148 -0.81 -1.18 -11.48
C TYR A 148 -0.64 -0.54 -12.85
N SER A 149 -0.66 0.78 -12.86
CA SER A 149 -0.37 1.58 -14.04
C SER A 149 0.53 2.73 -13.63
N GLU A 150 1.61 2.94 -14.35
CA GLU A 150 2.41 4.14 -14.22
C GLU A 150 1.61 5.31 -14.77
N VAL A 151 1.61 6.42 -14.05
CA VAL A 151 0.93 7.65 -14.44
C VAL A 151 1.93 8.79 -14.46
N PHE A 152 1.69 9.76 -15.34
CA PHE A 152 2.66 10.81 -15.60
C PHE A 152 2.13 12.16 -15.12
N PHE A 153 3.01 12.91 -14.47
CA PHE A 153 2.72 14.26 -14.04
C PHE A 153 2.28 15.14 -15.22
N GLY A 154 1.24 15.94 -15.00
CA GLY A 154 0.66 16.82 -16.04
C GLY A 154 -0.43 16.18 -16.89
N ASN A 155 -0.66 14.86 -16.77
CA ASN A 155 -1.76 14.19 -17.45
C ASN A 155 -3.00 14.12 -16.56
N SER A 156 -4.18 14.11 -17.19
CA SER A 156 -5.46 13.82 -16.53
C SER A 156 -5.89 12.40 -16.81
N TYR A 157 -6.47 11.75 -15.81
CA TYR A 157 -6.95 10.38 -15.89
C TYR A 157 -8.42 10.33 -15.49
N ASN A 158 -9.25 9.76 -16.37
CA ASN A 158 -10.65 9.51 -16.06
C ASN A 158 -10.74 8.20 -15.25
N ILE A 159 -11.34 8.27 -14.08
CA ILE A 159 -11.43 7.18 -13.13
C ILE A 159 -12.87 6.87 -12.80
N ASP A 160 -13.22 5.60 -12.93
CA ASP A 160 -14.45 5.01 -12.42
C ASP A 160 -14.07 3.91 -11.43
N LEU A 161 -14.35 4.13 -10.16
CA LEU A 161 -13.97 3.16 -9.12
C LEU A 161 -14.86 1.91 -9.15
N ASP A 162 -16.11 2.02 -9.58
CA ASP A 162 -17.07 0.89 -9.61
C ASP A 162 -17.02 0.08 -8.30
N GLY A 163 -17.05 0.78 -7.16
CA GLY A 163 -16.91 0.20 -5.83
C GLY A 163 -15.50 -0.30 -5.48
N GLY A 164 -14.53 -0.15 -6.37
CA GLY A 164 -13.15 -0.51 -6.13
C GLY A 164 -12.38 0.53 -5.33
N VAL A 165 -11.13 0.21 -5.04
CA VAL A 165 -10.20 1.07 -4.29
C VAL A 165 -8.87 1.14 -5.02
N LEU A 166 -8.41 2.36 -5.24
CA LEU A 166 -7.11 2.65 -5.83
C LEU A 166 -6.19 3.33 -4.82
N GLY A 167 -4.94 2.94 -4.82
CA GLY A 167 -3.86 3.65 -4.15
C GLY A 167 -3.03 4.43 -5.17
N LEU A 168 -2.74 5.69 -4.88
CA LEU A 168 -1.78 6.50 -5.60
C LEU A 168 -0.48 6.51 -4.81
N PHE A 169 0.60 6.04 -5.42
CA PHE A 169 1.93 5.97 -4.83
C PHE A 169 2.90 6.81 -5.62
N VAL A 170 3.63 7.64 -4.92
CA VAL A 170 4.52 8.65 -5.51
C VAL A 170 5.92 8.46 -4.96
N GLN A 171 6.87 8.27 -5.84
CA GLN A 171 8.29 8.22 -5.51
C GLN A 171 8.85 9.66 -5.46
N CYS A 172 9.35 10.10 -4.32
CA CYS A 172 9.85 11.46 -4.05
C CYS A 172 11.39 11.54 -4.15
#